data_4c44da88653fa4e66712494daa616881
#
_entry.id   4c44da88653fa4e66712494daa616881
#
_cell.length_a   1.000
_cell.length_b   1.000
_cell.length_c   1.000
_cell.angle_alpha   90.00
_cell.angle_beta   90.00
_cell.angle_gamma   90.00
#
_symmetry.space_group_name_H-M   'P 1'
#
loop_
_entity.id
_entity.type
_entity.pdbx_description
1 polymer ?
#
loop_
_entity_poly.entity_id
_entity_poly.type
_entity_poly.pdbx_seq_one_letter_code
_entity_poly.pdbx_strand_id
1 'polypeptide(L)'
;MDSNRLYGQCHCGAVQFSIPATLDLTAARRCDCSLCKRRGAVMLSCPRDDVRIESGEDMLVRYKWNTKIATHHFCSKCGIMTHHHRRTTPTICGINLGCIDSLDYRNYQTVPMNPGSDFTLVDENETQT
;
A
#
# COMPACT_ATOMS: atom_id res chain seq x y z
N MET A 1 -13.76 -10.26 -15.25
CA MET A 1 -12.95 -9.17 -14.72
C MET A 1 -13.04 -7.97 -15.63
N ASP A 2 -12.95 -6.79 -15.07
CA ASP A 2 -13.07 -5.54 -15.82
C ASP A 2 -11.71 -5.18 -16.41
N SER A 3 -11.61 -5.00 -17.70
CA SER A 3 -10.36 -4.66 -18.39
C SER A 3 -9.84 -3.26 -18.03
N ASN A 4 -10.67 -2.41 -17.42
CA ASN A 4 -10.26 -1.09 -16.96
C ASN A 4 -9.60 -1.13 -15.57
N ARG A 5 -9.44 -2.30 -15.00
CA ARG A 5 -8.90 -2.47 -13.65
C ARG A 5 -7.67 -3.36 -13.68
N LEU A 6 -6.77 -3.11 -12.74
CA LEU A 6 -5.70 -4.02 -12.38
C LEU A 6 -6.12 -4.73 -11.08
N TYR A 7 -5.99 -6.05 -11.07
CA TYR A 7 -6.43 -6.87 -9.95
C TYR A 7 -5.22 -7.33 -9.14
N GLY A 8 -5.34 -7.22 -7.83
CA GLY A 8 -4.31 -7.65 -6.89
C GLY A 8 -4.88 -8.57 -5.84
N GLN A 9 -3.99 -9.27 -5.16
CA GLN A 9 -4.39 -10.15 -4.06
C GLN A 9 -3.24 -10.33 -3.08
N CYS A 10 -3.58 -10.70 -1.86
CA CYS A 10 -2.59 -11.15 -0.89
C CYS A 10 -2.05 -12.51 -1.31
N HIS A 11 -1.03 -12.99 -0.60
CA HIS A 11 -0.37 -14.25 -1.00
C HIS A 11 -1.31 -15.45 -0.99
N CYS A 12 -2.18 -15.55 0.01
CA CYS A 12 -3.12 -16.69 0.10
C CYS A 12 -4.38 -16.50 -0.75
N GLY A 13 -4.59 -15.33 -1.32
CA GLY A 13 -5.76 -15.04 -2.14
C GLY A 13 -7.03 -14.70 -1.38
N ALA A 14 -7.01 -14.70 -0.05
CA ALA A 14 -8.19 -14.40 0.75
C ALA A 14 -8.65 -12.95 0.57
N VAL A 15 -7.71 -12.03 0.38
CA VAL A 15 -8.01 -10.62 0.12
C VAL A 15 -7.72 -10.31 -1.33
N GLN A 16 -8.72 -9.81 -2.04
CA GLN A 16 -8.58 -9.41 -3.43
C GLN A 16 -9.06 -7.98 -3.59
N PHE A 17 -8.33 -7.21 -4.39
CA PHE A 17 -8.67 -5.81 -4.63
C PHE A 17 -8.40 -5.45 -6.08
N SER A 18 -8.84 -4.27 -6.49
CA SER A 18 -8.53 -3.75 -7.82
C SER A 18 -8.33 -2.24 -7.75
N ILE A 19 -7.57 -1.75 -8.71
CA ILE A 19 -7.26 -0.33 -8.89
C ILE A 19 -7.45 0.02 -10.35
N PRO A 20 -7.61 1.32 -10.70
CA PRO A 20 -7.74 1.70 -12.10
C PRO A 20 -6.51 1.32 -12.92
N ALA A 21 -6.72 0.76 -14.09
CA ALA A 21 -5.63 0.41 -15.00
C ALA A 21 -4.96 1.65 -15.63
N THR A 22 -5.56 2.82 -15.46
CA THR A 22 -5.04 4.08 -16.02
C THR A 22 -4.03 4.78 -15.11
N LEU A 23 -3.76 4.24 -13.92
CA LEU A 23 -2.76 4.83 -13.04
C LEU A 23 -1.37 4.80 -13.67
N ASP A 24 -0.59 5.85 -13.41
CA ASP A 24 0.78 5.94 -13.88
C ASP A 24 1.69 5.07 -13.01
N LEU A 25 2.01 3.88 -13.50
CA LEU A 25 2.83 2.91 -12.77
C LEU A 25 4.28 3.37 -12.62
N THR A 26 4.72 4.36 -13.42
CA THR A 26 6.08 4.91 -13.28
C THR A 26 6.24 5.76 -12.03
N ALA A 27 5.14 6.11 -11.38
CA ALA A 27 5.16 6.86 -10.12
C ALA A 27 5.43 5.98 -8.89
N ALA A 28 5.71 4.69 -9.09
CA ALA A 28 6.00 3.77 -7.99
C ALA A 28 7.19 4.24 -7.15
N ARG A 29 7.10 4.03 -5.85
CA ARG A 29 8.08 4.50 -4.86
C ARG A 29 8.27 3.48 -3.77
N ARG A 30 9.42 3.57 -3.09
CA ARG A 30 9.63 2.98 -1.77
C ARG A 30 9.73 4.08 -0.75
N CYS A 31 9.62 3.71 0.51
CA CYS A 31 9.78 4.64 1.63
C CYS A 31 10.75 4.04 2.64
N ASP A 32 11.60 4.86 3.23
CA ASP A 32 12.59 4.40 4.21
C ASP A 32 12.20 4.70 5.67
N CYS A 33 10.94 5.02 5.93
CA CYS A 33 10.47 5.17 7.31
C CYS A 33 10.60 3.83 8.05
N SER A 34 10.50 3.88 9.37
CA SER A 34 10.76 2.69 10.21
C SER A 34 9.88 1.50 9.85
N LEU A 35 8.64 1.75 9.46
CA LEU A 35 7.72 0.68 9.06
C LEU A 35 7.99 0.24 7.62
N CYS A 36 8.08 1.19 6.70
CA CYS A 36 8.16 0.88 5.28
C CYS A 36 9.49 0.21 4.91
N LYS A 37 10.60 0.58 5.57
CA LYS A 37 11.89 -0.09 5.30
C LYS A 37 11.87 -1.55 5.73
N ARG A 38 11.15 -1.88 6.80
CA ARG A 38 11.00 -3.27 7.24
C ARG A 38 10.15 -4.08 6.29
N ARG A 39 9.16 -3.43 5.70
CA ARG A 39 8.25 -4.05 4.75
C ARG A 39 8.88 -4.22 3.38
N GLY A 40 9.66 -3.24 2.93
CA GLY A 40 10.36 -3.29 1.64
C GLY A 40 9.45 -3.23 0.43
N ALA A 41 8.20 -2.83 0.59
CA ALA A 41 7.22 -2.88 -0.49
C ALA A 41 7.41 -1.73 -1.48
N VAL A 42 7.12 -2.01 -2.75
CA VAL A 42 6.99 -0.98 -3.78
C VAL A 42 5.54 -0.50 -3.76
N MET A 43 5.36 0.80 -3.58
CA MET A 43 4.05 1.39 -3.37
C MET A 43 3.68 2.33 -4.51
N LEU A 44 2.39 2.36 -4.82
CA LEU A 44 1.82 3.29 -5.79
C LEU A 44 0.67 4.03 -5.15
N SER A 45 0.63 5.35 -5.34
CA SER A 45 -0.49 6.16 -4.86
C SER A 45 -1.71 5.97 -5.74
N CYS A 46 -2.86 5.84 -5.10
CA CYS A 46 -4.14 5.71 -5.78
C CYS A 46 -5.19 6.47 -4.97
N PRO A 47 -6.07 7.25 -5.60
CA PRO A 47 -7.18 7.84 -4.86
C PRO A 47 -7.94 6.75 -4.11
N ARG A 48 -8.24 7.02 -2.85
CA ARG A 48 -8.84 6.03 -1.98
C ARG A 48 -10.17 5.51 -2.53
N ASP A 49 -10.97 6.40 -3.11
CA ASP A 49 -12.29 6.04 -3.63
C ASP A 49 -12.20 5.17 -4.89
N ASP A 50 -11.02 5.08 -5.50
CA ASP A 50 -10.82 4.28 -6.70
C ASP A 50 -10.32 2.87 -6.38
N VAL A 51 -9.97 2.59 -5.13
CA VAL A 51 -9.59 1.25 -4.69
C VAL A 51 -10.86 0.47 -4.35
N ARG A 52 -10.99 -0.72 -4.90
CA ARG A 52 -12.11 -1.62 -4.59
C ARG A 52 -11.58 -2.86 -3.90
N ILE A 53 -12.18 -3.19 -2.76
CA ILE A 53 -11.94 -4.49 -2.14
C ILE A 53 -12.94 -5.45 -2.78
N GLU A 54 -12.44 -6.32 -3.64
CA GLU A 54 -13.28 -7.23 -4.41
C GLU A 54 -13.79 -8.39 -3.55
N SER A 55 -12.95 -8.86 -2.61
CA SER A 55 -13.34 -9.91 -1.67
C SER A 55 -12.38 -9.92 -0.47
N GLY A 56 -12.85 -10.47 0.62
CA GLY A 56 -12.01 -10.70 1.80
C GLY A 56 -11.81 -9.48 2.70
N GLU A 57 -12.69 -8.49 2.62
CA GLU A 57 -12.56 -7.32 3.49
C GLU A 57 -12.55 -7.71 4.97
N ASP A 58 -13.33 -8.71 5.36
CA ASP A 58 -13.38 -9.21 6.72
C ASP A 58 -12.11 -9.93 7.15
N MET A 59 -11.23 -10.27 6.21
CA MET A 59 -9.93 -10.87 6.49
C MET A 59 -8.85 -9.84 6.77
N LEU A 60 -9.12 -8.56 6.52
CA LEU A 60 -8.12 -7.51 6.70
C LEU A 60 -7.97 -7.17 8.18
N VAL A 61 -6.71 -7.08 8.61
CA VAL A 61 -6.32 -6.51 9.91
C VAL A 61 -5.80 -5.11 9.64
N ARG A 62 -6.11 -4.21 10.55
CA ARG A 62 -5.69 -2.81 10.46
C ARG A 62 -4.67 -2.52 11.53
N TYR A 63 -3.49 -2.04 11.10
CA TYR A 63 -2.45 -1.62 12.01
C TYR A 63 -2.34 -0.11 11.99
N LYS A 64 -2.44 0.48 13.17
CA LYS A 64 -2.27 1.92 13.38
C LYS A 64 -1.22 2.11 14.47
N TRP A 65 -0.35 3.09 14.29
CA TRP A 65 0.68 3.37 15.28
C TRP A 65 0.88 4.88 15.39
N ASN A 66 1.50 5.30 16.50
CA ASN A 66 1.79 6.68 16.83
C ASN A 66 0.50 7.53 16.82
N THR A 67 0.31 8.44 15.88
CA THR A 67 -0.91 9.27 15.84
C THR A 67 -2.16 8.47 15.50
N LYS A 68 -1.99 7.26 14.96
CA LYS A 68 -3.09 6.35 14.58
C LYS A 68 -4.01 6.92 13.50
N ILE A 69 -3.49 7.84 12.69
CA ILE A 69 -4.22 8.40 11.55
C ILE A 69 -4.01 7.52 10.31
N ALA A 70 -2.76 7.16 10.04
CA ALA A 70 -2.46 6.22 8.95
C ALA A 70 -2.97 4.83 9.33
N THR A 71 -3.55 4.14 8.36
CA THR A 71 -4.08 2.79 8.57
C THR A 71 -3.45 1.85 7.56
N HIS A 72 -2.76 0.82 8.07
CA HIS A 72 -2.10 -0.19 7.24
C HIS A 72 -2.93 -1.46 7.27
N HIS A 73 -3.24 -1.97 6.08
CA HIS A 73 -4.13 -3.13 5.94
C HIS A 73 -3.33 -4.35 5.50
N PHE A 74 -3.51 -5.45 6.17
CA PHE A 74 -2.86 -6.70 5.78
C PHE A 74 -3.79 -7.87 6.03
N CYS A 75 -3.56 -8.97 5.28
CA CYS A 75 -4.36 -10.17 5.41
C CYS A 75 -4.07 -10.86 6.74
N SER A 76 -5.13 -11.18 7.51
CA SER A 76 -4.98 -11.87 8.79
C SER A 76 -4.47 -13.29 8.64
N LYS A 77 -4.63 -13.88 7.46
CA LYS A 77 -4.26 -15.27 7.21
C LYS A 77 -2.82 -15.42 6.74
N CYS A 78 -2.37 -14.60 5.79
CA CYS A 78 -1.01 -14.70 5.25
C CYS A 78 -0.08 -13.56 5.65
N GLY A 79 -0.61 -12.49 6.25
CA GLY A 79 0.19 -11.37 6.75
C GLY A 79 0.62 -10.36 5.69
N ILE A 80 0.27 -10.55 4.44
CA ILE A 80 0.70 -9.64 3.37
C ILE A 80 -0.08 -8.33 3.43
N MET A 81 0.65 -7.22 3.47
CA MET A 81 0.07 -5.88 3.38
C MET A 81 -0.41 -5.64 1.96
N THR A 82 -1.65 -5.20 1.82
CA THR A 82 -2.24 -4.91 0.51
C THR A 82 -2.22 -3.42 0.20
N HIS A 83 -2.57 -2.60 1.16
CA HIS A 83 -2.65 -1.16 0.97
C HIS A 83 -2.64 -0.44 2.31
N HIS A 84 -2.44 0.88 2.26
CA HIS A 84 -2.58 1.71 3.46
C HIS A 84 -3.24 3.04 3.11
N HIS A 85 -3.89 3.64 4.10
CA HIS A 85 -4.40 5.01 4.01
C HIS A 85 -3.37 5.94 4.62
N ARG A 86 -3.04 7.01 3.91
CA ARG A 86 -1.96 7.91 4.33
C ARG A 86 -2.41 8.84 5.45
N ARG A 87 -1.46 9.21 6.31
CA ARG A 87 -1.70 10.19 7.37
C ARG A 87 -1.89 11.59 6.81
N THR A 88 -0.97 12.03 5.97
CA THR A 88 -0.95 13.41 5.48
C THR A 88 -1.97 13.68 4.40
N THR A 89 -2.38 12.64 3.69
CA THR A 89 -3.35 12.75 2.60
C THR A 89 -4.32 11.60 2.70
N PRO A 90 -5.32 11.67 3.61
CA PRO A 90 -6.20 10.52 3.88
C PRO A 90 -7.04 10.09 2.68
N THR A 91 -7.19 10.94 1.68
CA THR A 91 -7.92 10.59 0.45
C THR A 91 -7.09 9.74 -0.51
N ILE A 92 -5.82 9.47 -0.18
CA ILE A 92 -4.91 8.69 -1.01
C ILE A 92 -4.57 7.38 -0.32
N CYS A 93 -4.64 6.30 -1.07
CA CYS A 93 -4.13 4.99 -0.67
C CYS A 93 -2.74 4.77 -1.24
N GLY A 94 -1.89 4.08 -0.49
CA GLY A 94 -0.70 3.45 -1.02
C GLY A 94 -1.02 2.00 -1.34
N ILE A 95 -0.73 1.56 -2.55
CA ILE A 95 -1.01 0.21 -3.02
C ILE A 95 0.29 -0.57 -3.08
N ASN A 96 0.29 -1.77 -2.53
CA ASN A 96 1.44 -2.69 -2.65
C ASN A 96 1.44 -3.32 -4.04
N LEU A 97 2.32 -2.85 -4.91
CA LEU A 97 2.38 -3.33 -6.29
C LEU A 97 2.79 -4.80 -6.38
N GLY A 98 3.47 -5.31 -5.36
CA GLY A 98 3.81 -6.74 -5.33
C GLY A 98 2.60 -7.66 -5.28
N CYS A 99 1.43 -7.14 -4.92
CA CYS A 99 0.19 -7.90 -4.91
C CYS A 99 -0.43 -8.06 -6.31
N ILE A 100 0.05 -7.34 -7.31
CA ILE A 100 -0.56 -7.35 -8.66
C ILE A 100 0.24 -8.28 -9.55
N ASP A 101 -0.25 -9.51 -9.70
CA ASP A 101 0.49 -10.57 -10.38
C ASP A 101 0.70 -10.31 -11.87
N SER A 102 -0.14 -9.48 -12.50
CA SER A 102 0.01 -9.15 -13.91
C SER A 102 1.19 -8.23 -14.21
N LEU A 103 1.79 -7.60 -13.19
CA LEU A 103 2.94 -6.73 -13.35
C LEU A 103 4.23 -7.54 -13.22
N ASP A 104 5.21 -7.24 -14.06
CA ASP A 104 6.55 -7.82 -13.93
C ASP A 104 7.31 -7.05 -12.85
N TYR A 105 7.42 -7.66 -11.68
CA TYR A 105 8.03 -7.02 -10.52
C TYR A 105 9.51 -6.67 -10.74
N ARG A 106 10.16 -7.32 -11.69
CA ARG A 106 11.56 -6.98 -12.04
C ARG A 106 11.70 -5.58 -12.59
N ASN A 107 10.63 -5.00 -13.13
CA ASN A 107 10.63 -3.61 -13.61
C ASN A 107 10.70 -2.59 -12.46
N TYR A 108 10.58 -3.03 -11.22
CA TYR A 108 10.53 -2.15 -10.05
C TYR A 108 11.74 -2.32 -9.13
N GLN A 109 12.84 -2.89 -9.63
CA GLN A 109 14.06 -3.09 -8.82
C GLN A 109 14.67 -1.77 -8.36
N THR A 110 14.62 -0.74 -9.19
CA THR A 110 15.21 0.57 -8.91
C THR A 110 14.15 1.65 -8.96
N VAL A 111 13.33 1.73 -7.93
CA VAL A 111 12.35 2.81 -7.79
C VAL A 111 12.92 3.88 -6.86
N PRO A 112 12.50 5.15 -7.01
CA PRO A 112 12.92 6.19 -6.08
C PRO A 112 12.53 5.86 -4.64
N MET A 113 13.37 6.30 -3.71
CA MET A 113 13.13 6.14 -2.28
C MET A 113 12.65 7.45 -1.70
N ASN A 114 11.43 7.46 -1.16
CA ASN A 114 10.93 8.60 -0.41
C ASN A 114 11.66 8.68 0.93
N PRO A 115 12.10 9.88 1.36
CA PRO A 115 12.84 10.03 2.61
C PRO A 115 11.91 10.06 3.82
N GLY A 116 11.14 8.99 4.01
CA GLY A 116 10.20 8.91 5.13
C GLY A 116 10.88 8.99 6.47
N SER A 117 12.16 8.59 6.55
CA SER A 117 12.95 8.73 7.77
C SER A 117 13.15 10.19 8.17
N ASP A 118 13.13 11.14 7.22
CA ASP A 118 13.21 12.57 7.51
C ASP A 118 11.93 13.08 8.16
N PHE A 119 10.85 12.35 8.03
CA PHE A 119 9.56 12.65 8.65
C PHE A 119 9.30 11.73 9.82
N THR A 120 10.36 11.11 10.32
CA THR A 120 10.31 10.27 11.50
C THR A 120 9.79 11.08 12.66
N LEU A 121 9.20 10.41 13.60
CA LEU A 121 8.67 10.96 14.80
C LEU A 121 9.62 12.02 15.39
N VAL A 122 9.14 13.23 15.45
CA VAL A 122 9.83 14.33 16.11
C VAL A 122 9.42 14.38 17.58
N ASP A 123 8.17 14.08 17.84
CA ASP A 123 7.60 13.94 19.14
C ASP A 123 6.45 12.94 19.08
N GLU A 124 5.72 12.78 20.17
CA GLU A 124 4.65 11.79 20.26
C GLU A 124 3.48 12.08 19.31
N ASN A 125 3.45 13.26 18.71
CA ASN A 125 2.39 13.62 17.77
C ASN A 125 2.80 13.39 16.33
N GLU A 126 4.06 13.09 16.07
CA GLU A 126 4.57 12.88 14.73
C GLU A 126 4.55 11.41 14.36
N THR A 127 4.32 11.13 13.10
CA THR A 127 4.31 9.76 12.62
C THR A 127 4.67 9.70 11.15
N GLN A 128 4.87 8.48 10.65
CA GLN A 128 5.09 8.18 9.26
C GLN A 128 3.94 7.43 8.66
N THR A 129 3.78 7.56 7.36
CA THR A 129 2.71 6.87 6.64
C THR A 129 3.28 5.93 5.60
#